data_14d074ad1c9e21202fe08c74f6812c48
#
_entry.id   14d074ad1c9e21202fe08c74f6812c48
#
_cell.length_a   1.000
_cell.length_b   1.000
_cell.length_c   1.000
_cell.angle_alpha   90.00
_cell.angle_beta   90.00
_cell.angle_gamma   90.00
#
_symmetry.space_group_name_H-M   'P 1'
#
loop_
_entity.id
_entity.type
_entity.pdbx_description
1 polymer ?
#
loop_
_entity_poly.entity_id
_entity_poly.type
_entity_poly.pdbx_seq_one_letter_code
_entity_poly.pdbx_strand_id
1 'polypeptide(L)'
;MGKDLTKQLDHVYERYLNGDVTRRDFLKYLGVAGAAAGLVGGPFGLLSRPAWAAKSIRFDGWGGSVSEAFREHAFKPFTDATGIKVIDGEFGDMDTYLTRVKASFPPGGEFNLAHLSGVFDYARYVGLGFSVVLDESKISNLKNVMRAMMEPYKAITKGTLSAVPYDFGQTGIGYNTKYISKEKAKKLGASLLWAKELDGKLGSWGDWRTNIWYAALHTGQHPNKIKDMDAVWNALREQREMVKKYWGSGAELMSLLANEEIYATVAWSGRVATLQAQGHPIGFLAPYNCYSWQECIFVLKGTDLDVAHKLLDFMLAPACAIAVAEGQGYPPSLDPTKVPIPESVKKLPAFDPTGKLEGYLFADPVYWNGHQLEWAEKWDRIKAGG
;
A
#
# COMPACT_ATOMS: atom_id res chain seq x y z
N MET A 1 -29.81 -1.02 -7.14
CA MET A 1 -28.76 -1.93 -7.63
C MET A 1 -27.55 -2.03 -6.66
N GLY A 2 -26.99 -0.95 -6.13
CA GLY A 2 -25.84 -1.04 -5.21
C GLY A 2 -26.12 -1.74 -3.87
N LYS A 3 -27.30 -1.58 -3.29
CA LYS A 3 -27.65 -2.21 -2.00
C LYS A 3 -27.77 -3.75 -2.05
N ASP A 4 -28.03 -4.31 -3.22
CA ASP A 4 -28.18 -5.76 -3.38
C ASP A 4 -26.81 -6.46 -3.49
N LEU A 5 -25.89 -5.86 -4.20
CA LEU A 5 -24.54 -6.38 -4.33
C LEU A 5 -23.77 -6.33 -3.00
N THR A 6 -23.90 -5.24 -2.24
CA THR A 6 -23.27 -5.15 -0.91
C THR A 6 -23.78 -6.25 0.02
N LYS A 7 -25.10 -6.51 0.02
CA LYS A 7 -25.67 -7.59 0.82
C LYS A 7 -25.19 -8.98 0.40
N GLN A 8 -25.00 -9.22 -0.90
CA GLN A 8 -24.46 -10.48 -1.40
C GLN A 8 -23.00 -10.67 -0.98
N LEU A 9 -22.20 -9.62 -1.07
CA LEU A 9 -20.81 -9.64 -0.61
C LEU A 9 -20.73 -9.88 0.90
N ASP A 10 -21.56 -9.20 1.69
CA ASP A 10 -21.63 -9.39 3.14
C ASP A 10 -22.00 -10.84 3.50
N HIS A 11 -22.97 -11.44 2.80
CA HIS A 11 -23.37 -12.82 3.04
C HIS A 11 -22.26 -13.83 2.72
N VAL A 12 -21.58 -13.68 1.59
CA VAL A 12 -20.44 -14.54 1.23
C VAL A 12 -19.29 -14.36 2.22
N TYR A 13 -19.06 -13.14 2.69
CA TYR A 13 -18.05 -12.85 3.68
C TYR A 13 -18.35 -13.49 5.05
N GLU A 14 -19.59 -13.41 5.53
CA GLU A 14 -20.03 -14.10 6.76
C GLU A 14 -19.81 -15.61 6.68
N ARG A 15 -20.15 -16.25 5.56
CA ARG A 15 -19.90 -17.67 5.33
C ARG A 15 -18.44 -18.04 5.35
N TYR A 16 -17.58 -17.17 4.81
CA TYR A 16 -16.13 -17.35 4.87
C TYR A 16 -15.60 -17.27 6.31
N LEU A 17 -16.06 -16.28 7.07
CA LEU A 17 -15.69 -16.14 8.49
C LEU A 17 -16.11 -17.33 9.35
N ASN A 18 -17.26 -17.91 9.06
CA ASN A 18 -17.80 -19.08 9.77
C ASN A 18 -17.13 -20.40 9.34
N GLY A 19 -16.25 -20.37 8.34
CA GLY A 19 -15.60 -21.56 7.81
C GLY A 19 -16.46 -22.41 6.87
N ASP A 20 -17.67 -21.94 6.50
CA ASP A 20 -18.59 -22.62 5.58
C ASP A 20 -18.09 -22.60 4.14
N VAL A 21 -17.13 -21.71 3.83
CA VAL A 21 -16.55 -21.53 2.51
C VAL A 21 -15.02 -21.45 2.66
N THR A 22 -14.28 -22.19 1.83
CA THR A 22 -12.83 -22.13 1.84
C THR A 22 -12.34 -20.78 1.30
N ARG A 23 -11.12 -20.36 1.66
CA ARG A 23 -10.48 -19.16 1.09
C ARG A 23 -10.54 -19.16 -0.44
N ARG A 24 -10.25 -20.29 -1.07
CA ARG A 24 -10.27 -20.45 -2.51
C ARG A 24 -11.67 -20.22 -3.10
N ASP A 25 -12.69 -20.73 -2.42
CA ASP A 25 -14.06 -20.58 -2.88
C ASP A 25 -14.59 -19.17 -2.60
N PHE A 26 -14.23 -18.56 -1.46
CA PHE A 26 -14.51 -17.15 -1.17
C PHE A 26 -13.97 -16.24 -2.27
N LEU A 27 -12.71 -16.42 -2.67
CA LEU A 27 -12.09 -15.65 -3.74
C LEU A 27 -12.76 -15.91 -5.10
N LYS A 28 -13.18 -17.15 -5.38
CA LYS A 28 -13.99 -17.48 -6.58
C LYS A 28 -15.37 -16.83 -6.56
N TYR A 29 -16.05 -16.81 -5.41
CA TYR A 29 -17.37 -16.17 -5.28
C TYR A 29 -17.30 -14.66 -5.52
N LEU A 30 -16.23 -13.99 -5.10
CA LEU A 30 -16.01 -12.58 -5.44
C LEU A 30 -15.89 -12.38 -6.96
N GLY A 31 -15.23 -13.31 -7.66
CA GLY A 31 -15.15 -13.28 -9.12
C GLY A 31 -16.47 -13.65 -9.83
N VAL A 32 -17.29 -14.50 -9.25
CA VAL A 32 -18.54 -15.02 -9.85
C VAL A 32 -19.77 -14.19 -9.44
N ALA A 33 -19.80 -13.58 -8.26
CA ALA A 33 -20.91 -12.71 -7.84
C ALA A 33 -21.08 -11.50 -8.80
N GLY A 34 -19.98 -11.05 -9.43
CA GLY A 34 -20.04 -10.12 -10.54
C GLY A 34 -20.69 -10.67 -11.81
N ALA A 35 -20.54 -11.96 -12.09
CA ALA A 35 -21.11 -12.60 -13.28
C ALA A 35 -22.62 -12.94 -13.11
N ALA A 36 -23.06 -13.28 -11.91
CA ALA A 36 -24.46 -13.64 -11.63
C ALA A 36 -25.43 -12.45 -11.68
N ALA A 37 -24.96 -11.23 -11.42
CA ALA A 37 -25.77 -10.03 -11.56
C ALA A 37 -26.09 -9.66 -13.03
N GLY A 38 -25.43 -10.30 -13.99
CA GLY A 38 -25.67 -10.16 -15.43
C GLY A 38 -26.64 -11.15 -16.05
N LEU A 39 -27.09 -12.20 -15.32
CA LEU A 39 -27.85 -13.34 -15.86
C LEU A 39 -29.34 -13.40 -15.43
N VAL A 40 -29.96 -12.26 -15.15
CA VAL A 40 -31.45 -12.20 -15.08
C VAL A 40 -31.94 -11.53 -16.35
N GLY A 41 -31.84 -12.27 -17.45
CA GLY A 41 -32.48 -11.98 -18.71
C GLY A 41 -33.19 -13.25 -19.20
N GLY A 42 -34.45 -13.36 -18.97
CA GLY A 42 -35.30 -14.38 -19.59
C GLY A 42 -35.35 -14.24 -21.11
N PRO A 43 -35.95 -15.20 -21.86
CA PRO A 43 -35.85 -15.37 -23.32
C PRO A 43 -36.60 -14.34 -24.18
N PHE A 44 -36.83 -13.13 -23.68
CA PHE A 44 -37.41 -12.01 -24.41
C PHE A 44 -36.63 -10.73 -24.14
N GLY A 45 -35.79 -10.32 -25.07
CA GLY A 45 -35.23 -8.97 -25.02
C GLY A 45 -33.91 -8.76 -25.69
N LEU A 46 -33.83 -8.95 -27.00
CA LEU A 46 -33.02 -8.12 -27.87
C LEU A 46 -33.60 -6.68 -27.85
N LEU A 47 -33.67 -6.07 -26.67
CA LEU A 47 -33.81 -4.64 -26.55
C LEU A 47 -32.36 -4.12 -26.53
N SER A 48 -32.00 -3.44 -27.61
CA SER A 48 -30.84 -2.58 -27.73
C SER A 48 -30.57 -1.90 -26.40
N ARG A 49 -29.49 -2.34 -25.71
CA ARG A 49 -28.89 -1.54 -24.65
C ARG A 49 -28.61 -0.18 -25.28
N PRO A 50 -29.11 0.94 -24.77
CA PRO A 50 -28.64 2.23 -25.25
C PRO A 50 -27.14 2.15 -25.17
N ALA A 51 -26.45 2.56 -26.23
CA ALA A 51 -25.01 2.73 -26.25
C ALA A 51 -24.65 3.90 -25.33
N TRP A 52 -24.75 3.67 -24.03
CA TRP A 52 -24.01 4.42 -23.04
C TRP A 52 -22.57 4.07 -23.36
N ALA A 53 -21.81 5.04 -23.82
CA ALA A 53 -20.36 4.92 -23.90
C ALA A 53 -19.94 4.29 -22.58
N ALA A 54 -19.39 3.06 -22.64
CA ALA A 54 -19.11 2.27 -21.45
C ALA A 54 -18.28 3.16 -20.52
N LYS A 55 -18.87 3.63 -19.41
CA LYS A 55 -18.17 4.48 -18.48
C LYS A 55 -16.92 3.74 -18.03
N SER A 56 -15.79 4.41 -18.02
CA SER A 56 -14.54 3.87 -17.53
C SER A 56 -13.91 4.83 -16.53
N ILE A 57 -13.08 4.29 -15.66
CA ILE A 57 -12.28 5.04 -14.72
C ILE A 57 -10.88 4.46 -14.69
N ARG A 58 -9.86 5.31 -14.69
CA ARG A 58 -8.47 4.88 -14.61
C ARG A 58 -8.01 4.83 -13.16
N PHE A 59 -7.29 3.78 -12.82
CA PHE A 59 -6.64 3.56 -11.52
C PHE A 59 -5.17 3.25 -11.77
N ASP A 60 -4.27 4.06 -11.22
CA ASP A 60 -2.84 3.84 -11.29
C ASP A 60 -2.29 3.36 -9.94
N GLY A 61 -1.51 2.29 -9.94
CA GLY A 61 -0.98 1.62 -8.74
C GLY A 61 0.46 1.14 -8.87
N TRP A 62 0.92 0.42 -7.83
CA TRP A 62 2.32 0.03 -7.63
C TRP A 62 2.82 -1.11 -8.52
N GLY A 63 1.96 -1.76 -9.28
CA GLY A 63 2.34 -2.91 -10.12
C GLY A 63 2.53 -4.22 -9.34
N GLY A 64 2.89 -5.27 -10.10
CA GLY A 64 3.15 -6.60 -9.57
C GLY A 64 1.98 -7.19 -8.80
N SER A 65 2.25 -7.95 -7.73
CA SER A 65 1.22 -8.64 -6.93
C SER A 65 0.19 -7.69 -6.31
N VAL A 66 0.52 -6.41 -6.10
CA VAL A 66 -0.44 -5.41 -5.63
C VAL A 66 -1.48 -5.15 -6.71
N SER A 67 -1.05 -4.78 -7.92
CA SER A 67 -1.97 -4.55 -9.04
C SER A 67 -2.74 -5.82 -9.42
N GLU A 68 -2.13 -7.00 -9.34
CA GLU A 68 -2.80 -8.28 -9.57
C GLU A 68 -3.94 -8.50 -8.56
N ALA A 69 -3.70 -8.25 -7.28
CA ALA A 69 -4.73 -8.36 -6.25
C ALA A 69 -5.90 -7.40 -6.50
N PHE A 70 -5.63 -6.16 -6.89
CA PHE A 70 -6.67 -5.19 -7.24
C PHE A 70 -7.45 -5.61 -8.49
N ARG A 71 -6.78 -6.09 -9.54
CA ARG A 71 -7.45 -6.58 -10.78
C ARG A 71 -8.41 -7.72 -10.47
N GLU A 72 -7.93 -8.72 -9.71
CA GLU A 72 -8.68 -9.94 -9.44
C GLU A 72 -9.82 -9.71 -8.46
N HIS A 73 -9.57 -8.97 -7.37
CA HIS A 73 -10.48 -8.90 -6.23
C HIS A 73 -11.27 -7.60 -6.13
N ALA A 74 -10.90 -6.55 -6.87
CA ALA A 74 -11.63 -5.29 -6.89
C ALA A 74 -12.12 -4.91 -8.29
N PHE A 75 -11.22 -4.77 -9.29
CA PHE A 75 -11.59 -4.17 -10.58
C PHE A 75 -12.48 -5.06 -11.42
N LYS A 76 -12.13 -6.34 -11.54
CA LYS A 76 -12.95 -7.29 -12.30
C LYS A 76 -14.33 -7.47 -11.66
N PRO A 77 -14.47 -7.77 -10.33
CA PRO A 77 -15.77 -7.86 -9.69
C PRO A 77 -16.61 -6.58 -9.79
N PHE A 78 -15.98 -5.40 -9.64
CA PHE A 78 -16.68 -4.13 -9.82
C PHE A 78 -17.20 -3.95 -11.24
N THR A 79 -16.36 -4.25 -12.24
CA THR A 79 -16.77 -4.15 -13.66
C THR A 79 -17.91 -5.12 -13.98
N ASP A 80 -17.81 -6.37 -13.51
CA ASP A 80 -18.85 -7.38 -13.72
C ASP A 80 -20.20 -6.95 -13.08
N ALA A 81 -20.14 -6.31 -11.91
CA ALA A 81 -21.33 -5.86 -11.19
C ALA A 81 -21.96 -4.56 -11.75
N THR A 82 -21.17 -3.65 -12.27
CA THR A 82 -21.63 -2.30 -12.63
C THR A 82 -21.63 -2.02 -14.13
N GLY A 83 -20.87 -2.79 -14.91
CA GLY A 83 -20.58 -2.50 -16.31
C GLY A 83 -19.60 -1.34 -16.52
N ILE A 84 -19.05 -0.76 -15.43
CA ILE A 84 -18.07 0.31 -15.49
C ILE A 84 -16.67 -0.31 -15.59
N LYS A 85 -15.93 -0.02 -16.64
CA LYS A 85 -14.58 -0.57 -16.83
C LYS A 85 -13.57 0.17 -15.97
N VAL A 86 -12.77 -0.56 -15.19
CA VAL A 86 -11.56 -0.01 -14.56
C VAL A 86 -10.39 -0.24 -15.50
N ILE A 87 -9.70 0.84 -15.87
CA ILE A 87 -8.47 0.83 -16.66
C ILE A 87 -7.33 0.96 -15.66
N ASP A 88 -6.55 -0.09 -15.44
CA ASP A 88 -5.42 -0.03 -14.54
C ASP A 88 -4.13 0.36 -15.25
N GLY A 89 -3.37 1.22 -14.59
CA GLY A 89 -2.02 1.63 -14.95
C GLY A 89 -1.06 1.34 -13.80
N GLU A 90 0.22 1.31 -14.13
CA GLU A 90 1.26 1.07 -13.14
C GLU A 90 2.29 2.21 -13.14
N PHE A 91 2.87 2.44 -11.97
CA PHE A 91 4.00 3.37 -11.80
C PHE A 91 5.08 2.69 -10.96
N GLY A 92 6.35 3.02 -11.24
CA GLY A 92 7.48 2.46 -10.49
C GLY A 92 7.82 3.27 -9.23
N ASP A 93 7.62 4.59 -9.29
CA ASP A 93 7.88 5.52 -8.20
C ASP A 93 6.96 6.73 -8.24
N MET A 94 6.76 7.36 -7.07
CA MET A 94 5.84 8.47 -6.89
C MET A 94 6.27 9.75 -7.58
N ASP A 95 7.57 10.03 -7.69
CA ASP A 95 8.06 11.29 -8.26
C ASP A 95 7.93 11.30 -9.79
N THR A 96 8.23 10.19 -10.43
CA THR A 96 7.98 9.97 -11.87
C THR A 96 6.48 10.03 -12.16
N TYR A 97 5.65 9.39 -11.33
CA TYR A 97 4.20 9.44 -11.51
C TYR A 97 3.65 10.86 -11.35
N LEU A 98 4.07 11.59 -10.32
CA LEU A 98 3.69 12.99 -10.12
C LEU A 98 4.06 13.87 -11.33
N THR A 99 5.22 13.62 -11.93
CA THR A 99 5.66 14.35 -13.13
C THR A 99 4.72 14.09 -14.31
N ARG A 100 4.28 12.84 -14.51
CA ARG A 100 3.30 12.47 -15.54
C ARG A 100 1.94 13.15 -15.28
N VAL A 101 1.47 13.12 -14.02
CA VAL A 101 0.21 13.81 -13.65
C VAL A 101 0.30 15.30 -13.92
N LYS A 102 1.42 15.97 -13.54
CA LYS A 102 1.64 17.40 -13.84
C LYS A 102 1.59 17.70 -15.33
N ALA A 103 2.18 16.85 -16.15
CA ALA A 103 2.21 17.05 -17.61
C ALA A 103 0.83 16.93 -18.27
N SER A 104 -0.09 16.15 -17.68
CA SER A 104 -1.44 15.94 -18.19
C SER A 104 -2.50 16.85 -17.55
N PHE A 105 -2.11 17.70 -16.58
CA PHE A 105 -3.02 18.64 -15.93
C PHE A 105 -3.21 19.90 -16.80
N PRO A 106 -4.39 20.43 -17.06
CA PRO A 106 -5.57 20.54 -16.18
C PRO A 106 -6.60 19.41 -16.28
N PRO A 107 -7.62 19.45 -15.36
CA PRO A 107 -8.55 18.36 -15.09
C PRO A 107 -9.35 17.87 -16.30
N GLY A 108 -9.70 16.59 -16.28
CA GLY A 108 -10.30 15.87 -17.40
C GLY A 108 -9.28 15.07 -18.19
N GLY A 109 -8.02 15.08 -17.70
CA GLY A 109 -6.92 14.34 -18.29
C GLY A 109 -7.00 12.84 -18.11
N GLU A 110 -5.90 12.19 -18.44
CA GLU A 110 -5.74 10.74 -18.51
C GLU A 110 -5.89 10.04 -17.14
N PHE A 111 -5.57 10.73 -16.02
CA PHE A 111 -5.49 10.15 -14.68
C PHE A 111 -6.72 10.45 -13.83
N ASN A 112 -7.27 9.43 -13.14
CA ASN A 112 -8.46 9.57 -12.30
C ASN A 112 -8.22 9.20 -10.84
N LEU A 113 -7.75 7.98 -10.57
CA LEU A 113 -7.46 7.48 -9.23
C LEU A 113 -5.99 7.09 -9.16
N ALA A 114 -5.38 7.33 -8.01
CA ALA A 114 -3.98 6.95 -7.75
C ALA A 114 -3.83 6.31 -6.37
N HIS A 115 -3.15 5.16 -6.32
CA HIS A 115 -2.77 4.50 -5.08
C HIS A 115 -1.51 5.15 -4.51
N LEU A 116 -1.68 6.24 -3.74
CA LEU A 116 -0.58 7.06 -3.25
C LEU A 116 0.05 6.50 -1.98
N SER A 117 1.37 6.72 -1.85
CA SER A 117 2.14 6.41 -0.65
C SER A 117 1.87 7.40 0.49
N GLY A 118 0.72 7.22 1.11
CA GLY A 118 0.40 7.83 2.38
C GLY A 118 0.19 9.34 2.40
N VAL A 119 0.18 9.80 3.64
CA VAL A 119 -0.09 11.22 3.98
C VAL A 119 0.94 12.16 3.37
N PHE A 120 2.17 11.69 3.18
CA PHE A 120 3.26 12.46 2.58
C PHE A 120 2.93 12.86 1.13
N ASP A 121 2.63 11.89 0.27
CA ASP A 121 2.31 12.18 -1.13
C ASP A 121 0.93 12.83 -1.26
N TYR A 122 -0.04 12.43 -0.42
CA TYR A 122 -1.33 13.11 -0.35
C TYR A 122 -1.17 14.62 -0.12
N ALA A 123 -0.33 15.04 0.84
CA ALA A 123 -0.08 16.46 1.11
C ALA A 123 0.50 17.19 -0.12
N ARG A 124 1.41 16.53 -0.85
CA ARG A 124 1.99 17.10 -2.09
C ARG A 124 0.92 17.32 -3.17
N TYR A 125 0.05 16.32 -3.40
CA TYR A 125 -1.01 16.41 -4.42
C TYR A 125 -2.07 17.45 -4.04
N VAL A 126 -2.44 17.53 -2.76
CA VAL A 126 -3.34 18.59 -2.26
C VAL A 126 -2.71 19.97 -2.43
N GLY A 127 -1.45 20.14 -2.04
CA GLY A 127 -0.72 21.40 -2.17
C GLY A 127 -0.55 21.88 -3.62
N LEU A 128 -0.55 20.97 -4.59
CA LEU A 128 -0.52 21.28 -6.02
C LEU A 128 -1.91 21.56 -6.62
N GLY A 129 -2.99 21.46 -5.83
CA GLY A 129 -4.36 21.70 -6.29
C GLY A 129 -4.94 20.57 -7.14
N PHE A 130 -4.38 19.36 -7.06
CA PHE A 130 -4.85 18.19 -7.80
C PHE A 130 -6.01 17.45 -7.11
N SER A 131 -6.36 17.85 -5.89
CA SER A 131 -7.41 17.25 -5.09
C SER A 131 -8.82 17.70 -5.48
N VAL A 132 -9.79 16.84 -5.18
CA VAL A 132 -11.22 17.15 -5.20
C VAL A 132 -11.84 16.62 -3.91
N VAL A 133 -12.79 17.34 -3.33
CA VAL A 133 -13.48 16.92 -2.11
C VAL A 133 -14.46 15.80 -2.43
N LEU A 134 -14.37 14.70 -1.66
CA LEU A 134 -15.28 13.57 -1.76
C LEU A 134 -16.56 13.83 -0.94
N ASP A 135 -17.69 13.37 -1.47
CA ASP A 135 -18.92 13.26 -0.70
C ASP A 135 -18.91 11.96 0.11
N GLU A 136 -18.52 12.07 1.39
CA GLU A 136 -18.39 10.93 2.30
C GLU A 136 -19.72 10.17 2.46
N SER A 137 -20.88 10.82 2.26
CA SER A 137 -22.20 10.18 2.35
C SER A 137 -22.45 9.16 1.23
N LYS A 138 -21.72 9.26 0.13
CA LYS A 138 -21.77 8.34 -1.02
C LYS A 138 -20.83 7.14 -0.87
N ILE A 139 -20.01 7.10 0.18
CA ILE A 139 -19.05 6.02 0.49
C ILE A 139 -19.44 5.38 1.81
N SER A 140 -20.47 4.55 1.77
CA SER A 140 -21.11 3.97 2.97
C SER A 140 -20.16 3.08 3.79
N ASN A 141 -19.17 2.46 3.15
CA ASN A 141 -18.15 1.62 3.78
C ASN A 141 -17.04 2.42 4.49
N LEU A 142 -17.01 3.73 4.37
CA LEU A 142 -16.05 4.57 5.09
C LEU A 142 -16.17 4.43 6.62
N LYS A 143 -17.37 4.08 7.12
CA LYS A 143 -17.63 3.78 8.54
C LYS A 143 -16.80 2.61 9.08
N ASN A 144 -16.36 1.72 8.18
CA ASN A 144 -15.56 0.53 8.51
C ASN A 144 -14.05 0.84 8.58
N VAL A 145 -13.62 2.01 8.13
CA VAL A 145 -12.21 2.41 8.10
C VAL A 145 -11.76 2.86 9.48
N MET A 146 -10.53 2.50 9.85
CA MET A 146 -9.89 2.95 11.08
C MET A 146 -9.82 4.48 11.14
N ARG A 147 -10.28 5.05 12.24
CA ARG A 147 -10.19 6.49 12.48
C ARG A 147 -8.74 6.98 12.46
N ALA A 148 -7.83 6.21 13.03
CA ALA A 148 -6.41 6.52 13.06
C ALA A 148 -5.80 6.70 11.65
N MET A 149 -6.36 6.05 10.62
CA MET A 149 -5.93 6.22 9.23
C MET A 149 -6.60 7.42 8.56
N MET A 150 -7.82 7.80 8.94
CA MET A 150 -8.54 8.92 8.31
C MET A 150 -8.09 10.30 8.80
N GLU A 151 -7.84 10.44 10.10
CA GLU A 151 -7.54 11.73 10.73
C GLU A 151 -6.33 12.47 10.11
N PRO A 152 -5.21 11.81 9.78
CA PRO A 152 -4.07 12.49 9.15
C PRO A 152 -4.41 13.14 7.80
N TYR A 153 -5.27 12.49 6.99
CA TYR A 153 -5.72 13.04 5.70
C TYR A 153 -6.65 14.23 5.92
N LYS A 154 -7.62 14.10 6.84
CA LYS A 154 -8.55 15.18 7.20
C LYS A 154 -7.84 16.40 7.79
N ALA A 155 -6.75 16.19 8.52
CA ALA A 155 -5.95 17.30 9.06
C ALA A 155 -5.36 18.19 7.95
N ILE A 156 -4.90 17.59 6.84
CA ILE A 156 -4.34 18.33 5.70
C ILE A 156 -5.43 19.12 4.96
N THR A 157 -6.61 18.55 4.80
CA THR A 157 -7.72 19.12 4.03
C THR A 157 -8.79 19.79 4.91
N LYS A 158 -8.44 20.12 6.15
CA LYS A 158 -9.31 20.87 7.10
C LYS A 158 -10.68 20.21 7.31
N GLY A 159 -10.68 18.90 7.48
CA GLY A 159 -11.85 18.11 7.86
C GLY A 159 -12.55 17.37 6.71
N THR A 160 -12.11 17.54 5.46
CA THR A 160 -12.66 16.83 4.29
C THR A 160 -11.73 15.66 3.87
N LEU A 161 -12.18 14.83 2.93
CA LEU A 161 -11.36 13.82 2.29
C LEU A 161 -11.26 14.08 0.77
N SER A 162 -10.10 13.83 0.21
CA SER A 162 -9.84 13.75 -1.24
C SER A 162 -9.27 12.39 -1.64
N ALA A 163 -9.16 11.51 -0.67
CA ALA A 163 -8.74 10.12 -0.79
C ALA A 163 -9.43 9.27 0.26
N VAL A 164 -9.47 7.96 0.06
CA VAL A 164 -9.83 7.01 1.11
C VAL A 164 -8.58 6.24 1.52
N PRO A 165 -8.28 6.12 2.84
CA PRO A 165 -7.24 5.21 3.30
C PRO A 165 -7.59 3.78 2.89
N TYR A 166 -6.62 3.00 2.43
CA TYR A 166 -6.92 1.69 1.87
C TYR A 166 -6.17 0.54 2.54
N ASP A 167 -4.87 0.66 2.68
CA ASP A 167 -4.04 -0.33 3.35
C ASP A 167 -2.88 0.33 4.11
N PHE A 168 -2.11 -0.47 4.83
CA PHE A 168 -0.95 0.00 5.56
C PHE A 168 0.09 -1.09 5.72
N GLY A 169 1.30 -0.68 6.06
CA GLY A 169 2.39 -1.61 6.23
C GLY A 169 3.59 -0.99 6.93
N GLN A 170 4.64 -1.77 6.97
CA GLN A 170 5.92 -1.36 7.53
C GLN A 170 7.05 -1.69 6.55
N THR A 171 7.98 -0.77 6.43
CA THR A 171 9.29 -1.04 5.85
C THR A 171 10.19 -1.43 7.00
N GLY A 172 10.26 -2.72 7.28
CA GLY A 172 11.13 -3.30 8.30
C GLY A 172 12.44 -3.80 7.71
N ILE A 173 13.02 -4.83 8.33
CA ILE A 173 14.21 -5.53 7.84
C ILE A 173 13.81 -6.97 7.52
N GLY A 174 13.92 -7.33 6.24
CA GLY A 174 13.86 -8.70 5.78
C GLY A 174 15.25 -9.35 5.91
N TYR A 175 15.32 -10.53 6.49
CA TYR A 175 16.59 -11.22 6.68
C TYR A 175 16.45 -12.73 6.49
N ASN A 176 17.49 -13.37 5.96
CA ASN A 176 17.51 -14.82 5.77
C ASN A 176 17.86 -15.53 7.10
N THR A 177 16.91 -16.33 7.59
CA THR A 177 17.03 -17.02 8.89
C THR A 177 18.06 -18.16 8.91
N LYS A 178 18.59 -18.59 7.76
CA LYS A 178 19.72 -19.50 7.68
C LYS A 178 21.03 -18.87 8.19
N TYR A 179 21.18 -17.54 7.98
CA TYR A 179 22.43 -16.82 8.27
C TYR A 179 22.31 -15.90 9.49
N ILE A 180 21.10 -15.44 9.81
CA ILE A 180 20.84 -14.47 10.88
C ILE A 180 19.75 -15.03 11.79
N SER A 181 20.08 -15.34 13.06
CA SER A 181 19.08 -15.81 14.01
C SER A 181 18.09 -14.69 14.40
N LYS A 182 16.89 -15.09 14.77
CA LYS A 182 15.84 -14.15 15.23
C LYS A 182 16.27 -13.35 16.47
N GLU A 183 17.01 -14.01 17.37
CA GLU A 183 17.55 -13.40 18.60
C GLU A 183 18.57 -12.32 18.25
N LYS A 184 19.48 -12.61 17.30
CA LYS A 184 20.46 -11.65 16.81
C LYS A 184 19.79 -10.45 16.14
N ALA A 185 18.85 -10.72 15.24
CA ALA A 185 18.09 -9.66 14.57
C ALA A 185 17.39 -8.74 15.59
N LYS A 186 16.69 -9.30 16.58
CA LYS A 186 16.05 -8.54 17.65
C LYS A 186 17.03 -7.75 18.49
N LYS A 187 18.18 -8.32 18.85
CA LYS A 187 19.23 -7.66 19.67
C LYS A 187 19.81 -6.45 18.96
N LEU A 188 20.07 -6.56 17.66
CA LEU A 188 20.65 -5.48 16.87
C LEU A 188 19.64 -4.41 16.46
N GLY A 189 18.37 -4.77 16.32
CA GLY A 189 17.34 -3.82 15.87
C GLY A 189 17.69 -3.21 14.51
N ALA A 190 17.58 -1.89 14.40
CA ALA A 190 17.95 -1.16 13.17
C ALA A 190 19.43 -1.32 12.79
N SER A 191 20.31 -1.47 13.79
CA SER A 191 21.75 -1.65 13.57
C SER A 191 22.11 -2.99 12.90
N LEU A 192 21.15 -3.89 12.70
CA LEU A 192 21.36 -5.09 11.90
C LEU A 192 21.88 -4.75 10.49
N LEU A 193 21.41 -3.64 9.90
CA LEU A 193 21.84 -3.18 8.57
C LEU A 193 23.29 -2.64 8.52
N TRP A 194 23.98 -2.58 9.66
CA TRP A 194 25.39 -2.22 9.81
C TRP A 194 26.25 -3.36 10.38
N ALA A 195 25.68 -4.58 10.45
CA ALA A 195 26.42 -5.72 10.98
C ALA A 195 27.48 -6.20 9.98
N LYS A 196 28.76 -6.25 10.42
CA LYS A 196 29.92 -6.54 9.54
C LYS A 196 29.81 -7.88 8.77
N GLU A 197 29.12 -8.86 9.32
CA GLU A 197 28.88 -10.13 8.62
C GLU A 197 27.98 -10.01 7.39
N LEU A 198 27.35 -8.84 7.17
CA LEU A 198 26.57 -8.55 5.98
C LEU A 198 27.38 -7.84 4.87
N ASP A 199 28.69 -7.68 5.05
CA ASP A 199 29.55 -7.11 4.04
C ASP A 199 29.44 -7.89 2.71
N GLY A 200 29.12 -7.17 1.62
CA GLY A 200 28.82 -7.78 0.32
C GLY A 200 27.56 -8.66 0.25
N LYS A 201 26.76 -8.71 1.35
CA LYS A 201 25.50 -9.46 1.44
C LYS A 201 24.33 -8.62 1.94
N LEU A 202 24.53 -7.33 2.08
CA LEU A 202 23.49 -6.35 2.40
C LEU A 202 22.83 -5.85 1.12
N GLY A 203 21.49 -5.82 1.11
CA GLY A 203 20.71 -5.06 0.14
C GLY A 203 20.18 -3.78 0.76
N SER A 204 19.81 -2.81 -0.05
CA SER A 204 19.02 -1.68 0.42
C SER A 204 18.07 -1.19 -0.67
N TRP A 205 17.00 -0.50 -0.27
CA TRP A 205 16.13 0.17 -1.24
C TRP A 205 16.79 1.46 -1.74
N GLY A 206 16.62 1.77 -3.03
CA GLY A 206 17.17 2.98 -3.64
C GLY A 206 16.53 4.30 -3.15
N ASP A 207 15.52 4.23 -2.28
CA ASP A 207 14.80 5.39 -1.75
C ASP A 207 15.58 6.12 -0.65
N TRP A 208 15.69 7.45 -0.76
CA TRP A 208 16.41 8.29 0.18
C TRP A 208 15.78 8.32 1.58
N ARG A 209 14.43 8.35 1.68
CA ARG A 209 13.71 8.47 2.96
C ARG A 209 13.97 7.28 3.86
N THR A 210 13.80 6.09 3.31
CA THR A 210 14.00 4.84 4.06
C THR A 210 15.44 4.71 4.57
N ASN A 211 16.41 5.04 3.74
CA ASN A 211 17.82 4.95 4.14
C ASN A 211 18.18 5.97 5.25
N ILE A 212 17.74 7.21 5.12
CA ILE A 212 17.93 8.23 6.17
C ILE A 212 17.17 7.83 7.45
N TRP A 213 15.96 7.28 7.32
CA TRP A 213 15.19 6.80 8.47
C TRP A 213 15.95 5.76 9.28
N TYR A 214 16.47 4.74 8.61
CA TYR A 214 17.20 3.66 9.25
C TYR A 214 18.56 4.10 9.79
N ALA A 215 19.26 5.02 9.13
CA ALA A 215 20.49 5.61 9.63
C ALA A 215 20.23 6.48 10.87
N ALA A 216 19.12 7.22 10.92
CA ALA A 216 18.71 7.92 12.14
C ALA A 216 18.47 6.96 13.30
N LEU A 217 17.76 5.86 13.08
CA LEU A 217 17.57 4.82 14.11
C LEU A 217 18.89 4.20 14.56
N HIS A 218 19.80 3.90 13.63
CA HIS A 218 21.12 3.35 13.93
C HIS A 218 21.96 4.29 14.78
N THR A 219 21.90 5.59 14.52
CA THR A 219 22.58 6.63 15.30
C THR A 219 21.84 7.07 16.57
N GLY A 220 20.77 6.33 16.95
CA GLY A 220 20.01 6.58 18.16
C GLY A 220 19.11 7.83 18.10
N GLN A 221 18.79 8.32 16.90
CA GLN A 221 18.00 9.52 16.70
C GLN A 221 16.55 9.19 16.30
N HIS A 222 15.63 10.07 16.64
CA HIS A 222 14.23 9.95 16.23
C HIS A 222 14.08 10.44 14.78
N PRO A 223 13.56 9.61 13.83
CA PRO A 223 13.54 9.94 12.40
C PRO A 223 12.81 11.23 12.02
N ASN A 224 11.74 11.58 12.75
CA ASN A 224 11.02 12.84 12.53
C ASN A 224 11.63 14.04 13.30
N LYS A 225 12.81 13.90 13.93
CA LYS A 225 13.46 14.95 14.72
C LYS A 225 14.96 14.69 14.77
N ILE A 226 15.58 14.52 13.61
CA ILE A 226 17.03 14.29 13.50
C ILE A 226 17.75 15.55 13.93
N LYS A 227 18.69 15.44 14.88
CA LYS A 227 19.44 16.56 15.42
C LYS A 227 20.86 16.65 14.87
N ASP A 228 21.43 15.49 14.52
CA ASP A 228 22.77 15.35 14.00
C ASP A 228 22.72 14.62 12.64
N MET A 229 22.56 15.40 11.58
CA MET A 229 22.54 14.86 10.22
C MET A 229 23.91 14.39 9.74
N ASP A 230 25.01 14.93 10.31
CA ASP A 230 26.36 14.48 9.93
C ASP A 230 26.62 13.05 10.40
N ALA A 231 26.15 12.69 11.60
CA ALA A 231 26.16 11.30 12.07
C ALA A 231 25.35 10.38 11.13
N VAL A 232 24.17 10.81 10.68
CA VAL A 232 23.34 10.07 9.72
C VAL A 232 24.05 9.87 8.38
N TRP A 233 24.67 10.93 7.83
CA TRP A 233 25.40 10.84 6.57
C TRP A 233 26.64 9.95 6.67
N ASN A 234 27.35 9.99 7.79
CA ASN A 234 28.50 9.11 8.03
C ASN A 234 28.07 7.66 8.12
N ALA A 235 27.00 7.35 8.86
CA ALA A 235 26.45 6.00 8.92
C ALA A 235 26.03 5.48 7.54
N LEU A 236 25.45 6.32 6.69
CA LEU A 236 25.08 5.94 5.32
C LEU A 236 26.28 5.70 4.42
N ARG A 237 27.38 6.45 4.57
CA ARG A 237 28.64 6.18 3.85
C ARG A 237 29.26 4.85 4.28
N GLU A 238 29.28 4.56 5.58
CA GLU A 238 29.74 3.27 6.09
C GLU A 238 28.90 2.10 5.55
N GLN A 239 27.57 2.25 5.59
CA GLN A 239 26.67 1.22 5.09
C GLN A 239 26.84 0.99 3.59
N ARG A 240 27.02 2.04 2.82
CA ARG A 240 27.19 1.98 1.36
C ARG A 240 28.29 1.03 0.94
N GLU A 241 29.41 0.98 1.66
CA GLU A 241 30.54 0.07 1.38
C GLU A 241 30.16 -1.41 1.54
N MET A 242 29.15 -1.70 2.37
CA MET A 242 28.65 -3.05 2.63
C MET A 242 27.55 -3.49 1.66
N VAL A 243 26.89 -2.53 0.99
CA VAL A 243 25.73 -2.79 0.15
C VAL A 243 26.13 -3.44 -1.17
N LYS A 244 25.69 -4.67 -1.38
CA LYS A 244 25.84 -5.40 -2.65
C LYS A 244 24.97 -4.79 -3.74
N LYS A 245 23.73 -4.43 -3.39
CA LYS A 245 22.72 -3.98 -4.37
C LYS A 245 21.72 -3.01 -3.75
N TYR A 246 21.49 -1.90 -4.44
CA TYR A 246 20.32 -1.06 -4.23
C TYR A 246 19.21 -1.52 -5.17
N TRP A 247 18.14 -2.11 -4.62
CA TRP A 247 17.02 -2.59 -5.41
C TRP A 247 16.00 -1.47 -5.68
N GLY A 248 15.31 -1.57 -6.83
CA GLY A 248 14.37 -0.55 -7.29
C GLY A 248 12.91 -1.01 -7.33
N SER A 249 12.63 -2.30 -7.10
CA SER A 249 11.26 -2.84 -7.16
C SER A 249 11.03 -3.97 -6.16
N GLY A 250 9.75 -4.20 -5.82
CA GLY A 250 9.39 -5.33 -4.95
C GLY A 250 9.74 -6.69 -5.54
N ALA A 251 9.69 -6.83 -6.86
CA ALA A 251 10.08 -8.06 -7.54
C ALA A 251 11.59 -8.31 -7.41
N GLU A 252 12.42 -7.28 -7.60
CA GLU A 252 13.87 -7.37 -7.41
C GLU A 252 14.24 -7.69 -5.95
N LEU A 253 13.61 -7.02 -4.98
CA LEU A 253 13.75 -7.33 -3.56
C LEU A 253 13.50 -8.81 -3.26
N MET A 254 12.38 -9.35 -3.75
CA MET A 254 12.01 -10.74 -3.53
C MET A 254 13.01 -11.69 -4.17
N SER A 255 13.43 -11.42 -5.42
CA SER A 255 14.42 -12.23 -6.13
C SER A 255 15.76 -12.28 -5.38
N LEU A 256 16.28 -11.14 -4.95
CA LEU A 256 17.55 -11.05 -4.21
C LEU A 256 17.56 -11.84 -2.91
N LEU A 257 16.45 -11.80 -2.15
CA LEU A 257 16.31 -12.57 -0.91
C LEU A 257 16.09 -14.06 -1.18
N ALA A 258 15.23 -14.42 -2.14
CA ALA A 258 14.90 -15.81 -2.45
C ALA A 258 16.12 -16.57 -3.00
N ASN A 259 16.95 -15.92 -3.81
CA ASN A 259 18.16 -16.49 -4.40
C ASN A 259 19.40 -16.39 -3.46
N GLU A 260 19.22 -15.91 -2.23
CA GLU A 260 20.31 -15.76 -1.24
C GLU A 260 21.47 -14.86 -1.76
N GLU A 261 21.16 -13.98 -2.68
CA GLU A 261 22.13 -13.00 -3.18
C GLU A 261 22.47 -11.98 -2.09
N ILE A 262 21.47 -11.60 -1.29
CA ILE A 262 21.60 -10.78 -0.09
C ILE A 262 21.02 -11.53 1.12
N TYR A 263 21.55 -11.26 2.30
CA TYR A 263 21.13 -11.89 3.54
C TYR A 263 20.26 -11.01 4.41
N ALA A 264 20.33 -9.70 4.25
CA ALA A 264 19.43 -8.73 4.89
C ALA A 264 19.25 -7.49 4.02
N THR A 265 18.14 -6.83 4.20
CA THR A 265 17.81 -5.56 3.54
C THR A 265 16.65 -4.89 4.26
N VAL A 266 16.50 -3.57 4.09
CA VAL A 266 15.16 -2.98 4.34
C VAL A 266 14.15 -3.67 3.43
N ALA A 267 12.96 -3.95 3.94
CA ALA A 267 11.97 -4.73 3.19
C ALA A 267 10.54 -4.33 3.56
N TRP A 268 9.67 -4.34 2.59
CA TRP A 268 8.24 -4.15 2.81
C TRP A 268 7.61 -5.40 3.41
N SER A 269 6.83 -5.23 4.45
CA SER A 269 6.22 -6.33 5.23
C SER A 269 5.45 -7.34 4.36
N GLY A 270 4.67 -6.88 3.38
CA GLY A 270 3.90 -7.76 2.48
C GLY A 270 4.79 -8.60 1.56
N ARG A 271 5.91 -8.06 1.07
CA ARG A 271 6.85 -8.84 0.23
C ARG A 271 7.53 -9.95 1.03
N VAL A 272 7.85 -9.67 2.28
CA VAL A 272 8.37 -10.72 3.19
C VAL A 272 7.30 -11.75 3.49
N ALA A 273 6.04 -11.35 3.73
CA ALA A 273 4.93 -12.27 3.92
C ALA A 273 4.75 -13.20 2.71
N THR A 274 4.86 -12.67 1.48
CA THR A 274 4.80 -13.47 0.25
C THR A 274 5.93 -14.49 0.19
N LEU A 275 7.17 -14.10 0.48
CA LEU A 275 8.32 -15.02 0.50
C LEU A 275 8.14 -16.12 1.55
N GLN A 276 7.62 -15.79 2.73
CA GLN A 276 7.32 -16.76 3.78
C GLN A 276 6.23 -17.75 3.34
N ALA A 277 5.17 -17.27 2.69
CA ALA A 277 4.12 -18.12 2.13
C ALA A 277 4.63 -19.06 1.03
N GLN A 278 5.66 -18.67 0.29
CA GLN A 278 6.36 -19.47 -0.71
C GLN A 278 7.38 -20.46 -0.09
N GLY A 279 7.55 -20.45 1.25
CA GLY A 279 8.43 -21.36 1.96
C GLY A 279 9.90 -20.90 2.05
N HIS A 280 10.21 -19.66 1.66
CA HIS A 280 11.56 -19.12 1.82
C HIS A 280 11.86 -18.82 3.30
N PRO A 281 13.11 -19.10 3.77
CA PRO A 281 13.52 -18.90 5.16
C PRO A 281 13.82 -17.42 5.46
N ILE A 282 12.82 -16.55 5.25
CA ILE A 282 12.96 -15.11 5.43
C ILE A 282 12.21 -14.68 6.69
N GLY A 283 12.92 -14.03 7.61
CA GLY A 283 12.36 -13.38 8.79
C GLY A 283 12.04 -11.90 8.50
N PHE A 284 11.11 -11.35 9.27
CA PHE A 284 10.79 -9.93 9.29
C PHE A 284 11.05 -9.35 10.68
N LEU A 285 11.77 -8.24 10.71
CA LEU A 285 12.02 -7.45 11.92
C LEU A 285 11.46 -6.04 11.72
N ALA A 286 10.51 -5.66 12.56
CA ALA A 286 10.12 -4.26 12.73
C ALA A 286 10.81 -3.72 13.99
N PRO A 287 11.94 -2.98 13.89
CA PRO A 287 12.58 -2.39 15.05
C PRO A 287 11.69 -1.29 15.66
N TYR A 288 11.98 -0.89 16.90
CA TYR A 288 11.30 0.25 17.51
C TYR A 288 11.41 1.49 16.61
N ASN A 289 10.33 2.22 16.43
CA ASN A 289 10.21 3.32 15.48
C ASN A 289 10.44 2.91 14.00
N CYS A 290 10.16 1.65 13.65
CA CYS A 290 10.15 1.19 12.27
C CYS A 290 9.36 2.15 11.37
N TYR A 291 9.85 2.37 10.15
CA TYR A 291 9.14 3.18 9.18
C TYR A 291 7.81 2.53 8.82
N SER A 292 6.74 3.15 9.28
CA SER A 292 5.38 2.72 8.98
C SER A 292 4.76 3.64 7.94
N TRP A 293 3.93 3.08 7.08
CA TRP A 293 3.25 3.81 6.04
C TRP A 293 1.79 3.34 5.93
N GLN A 294 0.98 4.20 5.44
CA GLN A 294 -0.40 3.93 5.07
C GLN A 294 -0.62 4.43 3.66
N GLU A 295 -1.39 3.72 2.86
CA GLU A 295 -1.68 4.10 1.50
C GLU A 295 -3.13 4.53 1.35
N CYS A 296 -3.38 5.35 0.34
CA CYS A 296 -4.71 5.84 0.07
C CYS A 296 -5.02 5.81 -1.43
N ILE A 297 -6.29 5.67 -1.73
CA ILE A 297 -6.78 5.85 -3.09
C ILE A 297 -7.19 7.32 -3.24
N PHE A 298 -6.33 8.09 -3.87
CA PHE A 298 -6.51 9.52 -4.12
C PHE A 298 -7.36 9.75 -5.37
N VAL A 299 -8.28 10.71 -5.29
CA VAL A 299 -9.12 11.10 -6.44
C VAL A 299 -8.61 12.40 -7.04
N LEU A 300 -8.18 12.33 -8.28
CA LEU A 300 -7.67 13.49 -9.02
C LEU A 300 -8.82 14.37 -9.47
N LYS A 301 -8.61 15.69 -9.42
CA LYS A 301 -9.54 16.68 -9.89
C LYS A 301 -9.88 16.45 -11.37
N GLY A 302 -11.17 16.54 -11.72
CA GLY A 302 -11.66 16.23 -13.07
C GLY A 302 -12.19 14.82 -13.26
N THR A 303 -12.04 13.95 -12.26
CA THR A 303 -12.62 12.59 -12.25
C THR A 303 -14.16 12.65 -12.17
N ASP A 304 -14.85 11.73 -12.85
CA ASP A 304 -16.29 11.48 -12.63
C ASP A 304 -16.50 10.97 -11.20
N LEU A 305 -16.96 11.90 -10.32
CA LEU A 305 -17.13 11.59 -8.90
C LEU A 305 -18.21 10.54 -8.62
N ASP A 306 -19.24 10.40 -9.45
CA ASP A 306 -20.25 9.38 -9.25
C ASP A 306 -19.68 7.98 -9.51
N VAL A 307 -18.79 7.86 -10.47
CA VAL A 307 -18.04 6.62 -10.72
C VAL A 307 -17.01 6.37 -9.64
N ALA A 308 -16.25 7.40 -9.24
CA ALA A 308 -15.22 7.30 -8.21
C ALA A 308 -15.83 6.86 -6.87
N HIS A 309 -16.90 7.50 -6.39
CA HIS A 309 -17.56 7.11 -5.14
C HIS A 309 -18.04 5.66 -5.15
N LYS A 310 -18.60 5.18 -6.28
CA LYS A 310 -19.04 3.79 -6.40
C LYS A 310 -17.88 2.80 -6.32
N LEU A 311 -16.77 3.10 -6.99
CA LEU A 311 -15.59 2.23 -6.94
C LEU A 311 -14.96 2.24 -5.55
N LEU A 312 -14.80 3.41 -4.93
CA LEU A 312 -14.25 3.54 -3.58
C LEU A 312 -15.12 2.82 -2.53
N ASP A 313 -16.45 2.98 -2.61
CA ASP A 313 -17.36 2.28 -1.71
C ASP A 313 -17.28 0.75 -1.87
N PHE A 314 -17.20 0.27 -3.12
CA PHE A 314 -17.01 -1.15 -3.41
C PHE A 314 -15.68 -1.68 -2.88
N MET A 315 -14.57 -0.93 -3.09
CA MET A 315 -13.24 -1.34 -2.64
C MET A 315 -13.12 -1.38 -1.11
N LEU A 316 -13.84 -0.51 -0.39
CA LEU A 316 -13.89 -0.48 1.08
C LEU A 316 -14.89 -1.47 1.68
N ALA A 317 -15.69 -2.16 0.87
CA ALA A 317 -16.53 -3.24 1.37
C ALA A 317 -15.67 -4.34 2.00
N PRO A 318 -15.99 -4.84 3.21
CA PRO A 318 -15.15 -5.80 3.92
C PRO A 318 -14.70 -6.98 3.07
N ALA A 319 -15.59 -7.58 2.31
CA ALA A 319 -15.26 -8.71 1.43
C ALA A 319 -14.19 -8.36 0.40
N CYS A 320 -14.31 -7.22 -0.27
CA CYS A 320 -13.33 -6.76 -1.26
C CYS A 320 -12.00 -6.41 -0.63
N ALA A 321 -12.00 -5.57 0.43
CA ALA A 321 -10.78 -5.12 1.09
C ALA A 321 -9.98 -6.29 1.69
N ILE A 322 -10.66 -7.31 2.26
CA ILE A 322 -10.01 -8.52 2.78
C ILE A 322 -9.40 -9.35 1.66
N ALA A 323 -10.11 -9.55 0.56
CA ALA A 323 -9.60 -10.33 -0.57
C ALA A 323 -8.37 -9.68 -1.20
N VAL A 324 -8.40 -8.36 -1.36
CA VAL A 324 -7.23 -7.59 -1.82
C VAL A 324 -6.08 -7.72 -0.82
N ALA A 325 -6.34 -7.57 0.48
CA ALA A 325 -5.32 -7.71 1.53
C ALA A 325 -4.64 -9.08 1.51
N GLU A 326 -5.41 -10.16 1.32
CA GLU A 326 -4.87 -11.51 1.20
C GLU A 326 -4.02 -11.70 -0.06
N GLY A 327 -4.39 -11.05 -1.17
CA GLY A 327 -3.65 -11.11 -2.42
C GLY A 327 -2.34 -10.33 -2.38
N GLN A 328 -2.36 -9.12 -1.83
CA GLN A 328 -1.19 -8.22 -1.81
C GLN A 328 -0.27 -8.41 -0.58
N GLY A 329 -0.76 -9.00 0.51
CA GLY A 329 0.00 -9.23 1.74
C GLY A 329 0.07 -8.01 2.68
N TYR A 330 -0.80 -7.03 2.53
CA TYR A 330 -0.89 -5.86 3.41
C TYR A 330 -2.24 -5.80 4.11
N PRO A 331 -2.29 -5.45 5.42
CA PRO A 331 -3.54 -5.29 6.14
C PRO A 331 -4.41 -4.19 5.52
N PRO A 332 -5.73 -4.40 5.46
CA PRO A 332 -6.65 -3.38 4.96
C PRO A 332 -6.85 -2.27 6.00
N SER A 333 -7.30 -1.10 5.56
CA SER A 333 -7.67 0.02 6.44
C SER A 333 -8.90 -0.25 7.32
N LEU A 334 -9.48 -1.44 7.27
CA LEU A 334 -10.65 -1.80 8.04
C LEU A 334 -10.36 -1.83 9.54
N ASP A 335 -11.27 -1.26 10.32
CA ASP A 335 -11.21 -1.23 11.78
C ASP A 335 -11.54 -2.62 12.36
N PRO A 336 -10.59 -3.35 12.94
CA PRO A 336 -10.80 -4.70 13.44
C PRO A 336 -11.74 -4.75 14.66
N THR A 337 -12.05 -3.60 15.26
CA THR A 337 -13.05 -3.51 16.35
C THR A 337 -14.48 -3.41 15.83
N LYS A 338 -14.66 -3.13 14.54
CA LYS A 338 -15.96 -2.98 13.87
C LYS A 338 -16.23 -4.08 12.85
N VAL A 339 -15.17 -4.56 12.21
CA VAL A 339 -15.25 -5.56 11.15
C VAL A 339 -14.50 -6.81 11.58
N PRO A 340 -15.12 -8.00 11.55
CA PRO A 340 -14.42 -9.25 11.79
C PRO A 340 -13.29 -9.43 10.76
N ILE A 341 -12.09 -9.72 11.20
CA ILE A 341 -10.92 -9.91 10.34
C ILE A 341 -10.52 -11.40 10.38
N PRO A 342 -10.34 -12.06 9.22
CA PRO A 342 -9.97 -13.46 9.17
C PRO A 342 -8.52 -13.69 9.64
N GLU A 343 -8.24 -14.91 10.13
CA GLU A 343 -6.92 -15.29 10.64
C GLU A 343 -5.79 -15.18 9.61
N SER A 344 -6.10 -15.31 8.32
CA SER A 344 -5.15 -15.08 7.22
C SER A 344 -4.60 -13.65 7.22
N VAL A 345 -5.44 -12.66 7.43
CA VAL A 345 -5.07 -11.24 7.48
C VAL A 345 -4.45 -10.89 8.84
N LYS A 346 -4.96 -11.44 9.95
CA LYS A 346 -4.38 -11.22 11.29
C LYS A 346 -2.92 -11.69 11.41
N LYS A 347 -2.50 -12.65 10.59
CA LYS A 347 -1.12 -13.15 10.53
C LYS A 347 -0.17 -12.27 9.71
N LEU A 348 -0.66 -11.28 8.99
CA LEU A 348 0.20 -10.39 8.23
C LEU A 348 1.12 -9.59 9.16
N PRO A 349 2.41 -9.42 8.82
CA PRO A 349 3.42 -8.86 9.73
C PRO A 349 3.10 -7.46 10.29
N ALA A 350 2.34 -6.66 9.55
CA ALA A 350 1.97 -5.30 9.95
C ALA A 350 0.51 -5.18 10.41
N PHE A 351 -0.17 -6.29 10.75
CA PHE A 351 -1.54 -6.22 11.23
C PHE A 351 -1.61 -5.62 12.66
N ASP A 352 -2.48 -4.62 12.84
CA ASP A 352 -2.77 -4.03 14.16
C ASP A 352 -4.16 -4.50 14.65
N PRO A 353 -4.23 -5.33 15.69
CA PRO A 353 -5.51 -5.81 16.23
C PRO A 353 -6.29 -4.75 16.99
N THR A 354 -5.68 -3.61 17.31
CA THR A 354 -6.32 -2.54 18.09
C THR A 354 -7.06 -1.52 17.23
N GLY A 355 -6.71 -1.41 15.95
CA GLY A 355 -7.21 -0.39 15.03
C GLY A 355 -6.77 1.04 15.36
N LYS A 356 -5.82 1.20 16.30
CA LYS A 356 -5.34 2.52 16.76
C LYS A 356 -4.00 2.91 16.17
N LEU A 357 -3.26 1.93 15.62
CA LEU A 357 -1.90 2.09 15.09
C LEU A 357 -0.91 2.65 16.13
N GLU A 358 -1.15 2.34 17.42
CA GLU A 358 -0.22 2.69 18.49
C GLU A 358 1.09 1.92 18.30
N GLY A 359 2.22 2.63 18.33
CA GLY A 359 3.53 2.03 18.07
C GLY A 359 3.94 2.02 16.59
N TYR A 360 3.10 2.53 15.69
CA TYR A 360 3.47 2.78 14.30
C TYR A 360 3.99 4.20 14.17
N LEU A 361 5.20 4.35 13.64
CA LEU A 361 5.79 5.67 13.40
C LEU A 361 5.70 6.02 11.92
N PHE A 362 4.88 7.00 11.60
CA PHE A 362 4.72 7.55 10.26
C PHE A 362 5.65 8.75 10.04
N ALA A 363 6.05 8.98 8.79
CA ALA A 363 6.80 10.17 8.44
C ALA A 363 5.94 11.44 8.65
N ASP A 364 6.49 12.42 9.37
CA ASP A 364 5.88 13.74 9.47
C ASP A 364 5.98 14.45 8.10
N PRO A 365 4.85 14.72 7.43
CA PRO A 365 4.88 15.23 6.06
C PRO A 365 5.48 16.63 5.96
N VAL A 366 5.34 17.47 6.98
CA VAL A 366 5.92 18.82 6.99
C VAL A 366 7.43 18.73 7.13
N TYR A 367 7.92 17.94 8.11
CA TYR A 367 9.34 17.74 8.35
C TYR A 367 10.06 17.15 7.13
N TRP A 368 9.56 16.02 6.61
CA TRP A 368 10.21 15.32 5.51
C TRP A 368 10.11 16.04 4.17
N ASN A 369 8.97 16.68 3.86
CA ASN A 369 8.84 17.49 2.64
C ASN A 369 9.75 18.73 2.68
N GLY A 370 9.96 19.31 3.87
CA GLY A 370 10.85 20.47 4.04
C GLY A 370 12.30 20.17 3.69
N HIS A 371 12.74 18.91 3.78
CA HIS A 371 14.12 18.48 3.51
C HIS A 371 14.29 17.70 2.20
N GLN A 372 13.21 17.44 1.47
CA GLN A 372 13.20 16.50 0.34
C GLN A 372 14.32 16.76 -0.68
N LEU A 373 14.43 17.99 -1.18
CA LEU A 373 15.38 18.30 -2.26
C LEU A 373 16.83 18.13 -1.81
N GLU A 374 17.16 18.70 -0.65
CA GLU A 374 18.52 18.64 -0.09
C GLU A 374 18.93 17.21 0.23
N TRP A 375 18.06 16.47 0.92
CA TRP A 375 18.39 15.13 1.40
C TRP A 375 18.41 14.09 0.28
N ALA A 376 17.51 14.19 -0.69
CA ALA A 376 17.53 13.32 -1.85
C ALA A 376 18.79 13.50 -2.68
N GLU A 377 19.20 14.74 -2.95
CA GLU A 377 20.44 15.03 -3.68
C GLU A 377 21.68 14.51 -2.95
N LYS A 378 21.77 14.73 -1.64
CA LYS A 378 22.90 14.26 -0.83
C LYS A 378 22.95 12.74 -0.75
N TRP A 379 21.79 12.08 -0.61
CA TRP A 379 21.68 10.63 -0.69
C TRP A 379 22.17 10.07 -2.03
N ASP A 380 21.75 10.67 -3.15
CA ASP A 380 22.15 10.20 -4.48
C ASP A 380 23.68 10.29 -4.67
N ARG A 381 24.33 11.32 -4.13
CA ARG A 381 25.80 11.41 -4.12
C ARG A 381 26.42 10.29 -3.30
N ILE A 382 25.94 10.04 -2.07
CA ILE A 382 26.46 8.95 -1.22
C ILE A 382 26.27 7.59 -1.91
N LYS A 383 25.08 7.34 -2.47
CA LYS A 383 24.79 6.10 -3.19
C LYS A 383 25.73 5.89 -4.37
N ALA A 384 26.13 6.95 -5.04
CA ALA A 384 27.09 6.92 -6.15
C ALA A 384 28.56 6.82 -5.71
N GLY A 385 28.88 6.92 -4.41
CA GLY A 385 30.24 6.81 -3.87
C GLY A 385 30.92 8.16 -3.59
N GLY A 386 30.11 9.23 -3.46
CA GLY A 386 30.58 10.59 -3.15
C GLY A 386 30.35 11.02 -1.69
#